data_1ef88ebb8a7d794f9454b5481de72dc4
#
_entry.id   1ef88ebb8a7d794f9454b5481de72dc4
#
_cell.length_a   1.000
_cell.length_b   1.000
_cell.length_c   1.000
_cell.angle_alpha   90.00
_cell.angle_beta   90.00
_cell.angle_gamma   90.00
#
_symmetry.space_group_name_H-M   'P 1'
#
loop_
_entity.id
_entity.type
_entity.pdbx_description
1 polymer ?
#
loop_
_entity_poly.entity_id
_entity_poly.type
_entity_poly.pdbx_seq_one_letter_code
_entity_poly.pdbx_strand_id
1 'polypeptide(L)'
;MATLSVENIVEAGMDPTFQATASGGDVAPNDGTIFLLCKNGHGSATRTVTITPQTTSITDSNYGTLTKAAVTLTDIPAGDTRAIGPFKPSAFNNASGQIVITYSDSSADITVAVLSFDKDQTI
;
A
#
# COMPACT_ATOMS: atom_id res chain seq x y z
N MET A 1 6.96 -13.51 -1.85
CA MET A 1 6.62 -12.10 -2.07
C MET A 1 6.28 -11.91 -3.54
N ALA A 2 5.12 -11.36 -3.81
CA ALA A 2 4.64 -11.16 -5.17
C ALA A 2 4.62 -9.68 -5.51
N THR A 3 4.61 -9.36 -6.81
CA THR A 3 4.44 -7.99 -7.29
C THR A 3 2.98 -7.79 -7.66
N LEU A 4 2.32 -6.87 -6.97
CA LEU A 4 0.92 -6.56 -7.23
C LEU A 4 0.79 -5.67 -8.48
N SER A 5 -0.27 -5.89 -9.25
CA SER A 5 -0.54 -5.09 -10.44
C SER A 5 -1.26 -3.80 -10.08
N VAL A 6 -0.87 -2.71 -10.73
CA VAL A 6 -1.48 -1.39 -10.53
C VAL A 6 -2.56 -1.17 -11.58
N GLU A 7 -3.73 -0.72 -11.13
CA GLU A 7 -4.83 -0.34 -12.02
C GLU A 7 -5.05 1.17 -11.97
N ASN A 8 -5.27 1.78 -13.13
CA ASN A 8 -5.55 3.21 -13.19
C ASN A 8 -7.04 3.47 -13.02
N ILE A 9 -7.37 4.43 -12.15
CA ILE A 9 -8.76 4.89 -12.02
C ILE A 9 -9.11 5.68 -13.26
N VAL A 10 -10.26 5.35 -13.85
CA VAL A 10 -10.76 6.03 -15.05
C VAL A 10 -11.99 6.85 -14.71
N GLU A 11 -12.20 7.90 -15.50
CA GLU A 11 -13.28 8.86 -15.30
C GLU A 11 -14.66 8.21 -15.30
N ALA A 12 -14.85 7.19 -16.13
CA ALA A 12 -16.12 6.47 -16.23
C ALA A 12 -16.37 5.51 -15.07
N GLY A 13 -15.38 5.32 -14.19
CA GLY A 13 -15.45 4.36 -13.10
C GLY A 13 -14.90 3.00 -13.51
N MET A 14 -14.61 2.19 -12.50
CA MET A 14 -14.07 0.85 -12.72
C MET A 14 -14.34 -0.02 -11.50
N ASP A 15 -14.30 -1.32 -11.68
CA ASP A 15 -14.33 -2.27 -10.58
C ASP A 15 -12.90 -2.61 -10.17
N PRO A 16 -12.46 -2.28 -8.94
CA PRO A 16 -11.11 -2.65 -8.49
C PRO A 16 -10.95 -4.16 -8.45
N THR A 17 -9.80 -4.63 -8.92
CA THR A 17 -9.45 -6.05 -8.84
C THR A 17 -8.67 -6.30 -7.56
N PHE A 18 -9.26 -7.03 -6.62
CA PHE A 18 -8.60 -7.42 -5.39
C PHE A 18 -7.72 -8.64 -5.65
N GLN A 19 -6.45 -8.49 -5.38
CA GLN A 19 -5.43 -9.50 -5.66
C GLN A 19 -5.12 -10.28 -4.39
N ALA A 20 -4.83 -11.58 -4.54
CA ALA A 20 -4.40 -12.41 -3.43
C ALA A 20 -3.05 -11.91 -2.91
N THR A 21 -2.86 -11.99 -1.59
CA THR A 21 -1.63 -11.56 -0.94
C THR A 21 -0.76 -12.77 -0.61
N ALA A 22 0.55 -12.55 -0.48
CA ALA A 22 1.51 -13.58 -0.12
C ALA A 22 1.85 -13.50 1.37
N SER A 23 2.07 -14.64 2.00
CA SER A 23 2.35 -14.71 3.43
C SER A 23 3.63 -13.98 3.84
N GLY A 24 4.59 -13.86 2.94
CA GLY A 24 5.84 -13.13 3.19
C GLY A 24 5.75 -11.63 2.87
N GLY A 25 4.58 -11.15 2.48
CA GLY A 25 4.39 -9.78 2.04
C GLY A 25 4.42 -9.65 0.53
N ASP A 26 4.16 -8.43 0.06
CA ASP A 26 4.11 -8.13 -1.37
C ASP A 26 4.80 -6.80 -1.65
N VAL A 27 5.03 -6.53 -2.92
CA VAL A 27 5.54 -5.23 -3.38
C VAL A 27 4.61 -4.68 -4.45
N ALA A 28 4.57 -3.37 -4.60
CA ALA A 28 3.77 -2.72 -5.64
C ALA A 28 4.56 -1.53 -6.21
N PRO A 29 4.57 -1.35 -7.54
CA PRO A 29 5.20 -0.18 -8.14
C PRO A 29 4.58 1.10 -7.59
N ASN A 30 5.41 2.08 -7.26
CA ASN A 30 4.94 3.32 -6.66
C ASN A 30 5.63 4.53 -7.27
N ASP A 31 4.83 5.39 -7.88
CA ASP A 31 5.29 6.67 -8.43
C ASP A 31 4.75 7.88 -7.64
N GLY A 32 4.14 7.62 -6.48
CA GLY A 32 3.53 8.66 -5.66
C GLY A 32 2.04 8.87 -5.92
N THR A 33 1.47 8.17 -6.87
CA THR A 33 0.05 8.33 -7.25
C THR A 33 -0.80 7.11 -6.88
N ILE A 34 -0.21 6.10 -6.26
CA ILE A 34 -0.96 4.89 -5.92
C ILE A 34 -1.52 4.95 -4.51
N PHE A 35 -2.61 4.26 -4.31
CA PHE A 35 -3.12 3.93 -2.99
C PHE A 35 -3.64 2.49 -3.01
N LEU A 36 -3.79 1.93 -1.83
CA LEU A 36 -4.24 0.56 -1.68
C LEU A 36 -5.64 0.52 -1.10
N LEU A 37 -6.45 -0.40 -1.60
CA LEU A 37 -7.68 -0.82 -0.94
C LEU A 37 -7.41 -2.19 -0.34
N CYS A 38 -7.44 -2.30 0.98
CA CYS A 38 -7.17 -3.55 1.69
C CYS A 38 -8.48 -4.10 2.23
N LYS A 39 -8.82 -5.30 1.82
CA LYS A 39 -10.05 -5.96 2.22
C LYS A 39 -9.74 -7.14 3.13
N ASN A 40 -10.40 -7.18 4.28
CA ASN A 40 -10.32 -8.31 5.20
C ASN A 40 -11.51 -9.23 4.97
N GLY A 41 -11.26 -10.38 4.34
CA GLY A 41 -12.30 -11.36 4.04
C GLY A 41 -12.52 -12.37 5.14
N HIS A 42 -11.87 -12.24 6.30
CA HIS A 42 -12.08 -13.17 7.41
C HIS A 42 -13.48 -13.01 7.98
N GLY A 43 -14.03 -14.11 8.50
CA GLY A 43 -15.39 -14.10 9.03
C GLY A 43 -15.53 -13.44 10.40
N SER A 44 -14.45 -13.30 11.18
CA SER A 44 -14.56 -12.80 12.55
C SER A 44 -13.34 -12.08 13.08
N ALA A 45 -12.15 -12.23 12.48
CA ALA A 45 -10.92 -11.66 13.01
C ALA A 45 -10.54 -10.36 12.31
N THR A 46 -9.94 -9.43 13.07
CA THR A 46 -9.34 -8.22 12.50
C THR A 46 -7.97 -8.52 11.90
N ARG A 47 -7.53 -7.69 10.95
CA ARG A 47 -6.23 -7.83 10.29
C ARG A 47 -5.53 -6.49 10.23
N THR A 48 -4.22 -6.53 10.08
CA THR A 48 -3.36 -5.34 10.00
C THR A 48 -2.51 -5.40 8.74
N VAL A 49 -2.39 -4.26 8.06
CA VAL A 49 -1.51 -4.10 6.89
C VAL A 49 -0.50 -3.01 7.22
N THR A 50 0.78 -3.29 6.97
CA THR A 50 1.86 -2.36 7.27
C THR A 50 2.65 -2.07 6.00
N ILE A 51 2.90 -0.76 5.74
CA ILE A 51 3.78 -0.30 4.67
C ILE A 51 5.06 0.17 5.33
N THR A 52 6.16 -0.52 5.05
CA THR A 52 7.42 -0.26 5.71
C THR A 52 8.25 0.76 4.90
N PRO A 53 8.63 1.89 5.49
CA PRO A 53 9.48 2.85 4.79
C PRO A 53 10.88 2.27 4.59
N GLN A 54 11.44 2.51 3.42
CA GLN A 54 12.78 2.04 3.07
C GLN A 54 13.86 3.07 3.45
N THR A 55 13.47 4.35 3.50
CA THR A 55 14.32 5.41 4.02
C THR A 55 13.71 5.88 5.33
N THR A 56 14.32 5.47 6.44
CA THR A 56 13.75 5.76 7.77
C THR A 56 14.24 7.05 8.37
N SER A 57 15.35 7.60 7.87
CA SER A 57 15.86 8.88 8.34
C SER A 57 16.59 9.60 7.23
N ILE A 58 16.49 10.93 7.25
CA ILE A 58 17.28 11.83 6.40
C ILE A 58 17.85 12.92 7.29
N THR A 59 19.04 13.44 6.91
CA THR A 59 19.66 14.54 7.63
C THR A 59 19.46 15.82 6.83
N ASP A 60 18.84 16.80 7.46
CA ASP A 60 18.64 18.13 6.88
C ASP A 60 19.59 19.10 7.58
N SER A 61 20.26 19.96 6.81
CA SER A 61 21.23 20.90 7.37
C SER A 61 20.60 21.93 8.31
N ASN A 62 19.31 22.19 8.17
CA ASN A 62 18.60 23.18 8.99
C ASN A 62 17.85 22.56 10.16
N TYR A 63 17.37 21.32 10.00
CA TYR A 63 16.48 20.70 10.97
C TYR A 63 17.04 19.44 11.62
N GLY A 64 18.24 19.01 11.23
CA GLY A 64 18.85 17.80 11.76
C GLY A 64 18.29 16.53 11.12
N THR A 65 18.22 15.47 11.90
CA THR A 65 17.76 14.17 11.40
C THR A 65 16.24 14.06 11.49
N LEU A 66 15.61 13.77 10.35
CA LEU A 66 14.17 13.53 10.27
C LEU A 66 13.93 12.03 10.10
N THR A 67 12.98 11.49 10.85
CA THR A 67 12.65 10.05 10.81
C THR A 67 11.26 9.83 10.27
N LYS A 68 11.07 8.67 9.62
CA LYS A 68 9.76 8.26 9.09
C LYS A 68 9.37 6.93 9.71
N ALA A 69 8.24 6.90 10.38
CA ALA A 69 7.70 5.67 10.95
C ALA A 69 6.94 4.87 9.90
N ALA A 70 6.80 3.58 10.14
CA ALA A 70 5.97 2.72 9.31
C ALA A 70 4.51 3.18 9.35
N VAL A 71 3.84 3.07 8.23
CA VAL A 71 2.39 3.32 8.14
C VAL A 71 1.70 1.99 8.38
N THR A 72 0.89 1.93 9.42
CA THR A 72 0.18 0.70 9.78
C THR A 72 -1.32 0.95 9.76
N LEU A 73 -2.00 0.21 8.92
CA LEU A 73 -3.45 0.20 8.86
C LEU A 73 -3.94 -0.94 9.75
N THR A 74 -4.21 -0.61 11.00
CA THR A 74 -4.59 -1.59 12.03
C THR A 74 -6.10 -1.78 12.08
N ASP A 75 -6.49 -2.93 12.61
CA ASP A 75 -7.87 -3.19 12.97
C ASP A 75 -8.84 -3.04 11.82
N ILE A 76 -8.50 -3.65 10.67
CA ILE A 76 -9.47 -3.81 9.60
C ILE A 76 -10.47 -4.85 10.08
N PRO A 77 -11.71 -4.45 10.39
CA PRO A 77 -12.70 -5.43 10.88
C PRO A 77 -13.02 -6.48 9.84
N ALA A 78 -13.50 -7.62 10.31
CA ALA A 78 -13.90 -8.70 9.42
C ALA A 78 -14.93 -8.20 8.40
N GLY A 79 -14.68 -8.46 7.12
CA GLY A 79 -15.57 -8.05 6.03
C GLY A 79 -15.40 -6.61 5.56
N ASP A 80 -14.58 -5.81 6.23
CA ASP A 80 -14.41 -4.40 5.89
C ASP A 80 -13.27 -4.17 4.90
N THR A 81 -13.33 -3.02 4.24
CA THR A 81 -12.31 -2.56 3.30
C THR A 81 -11.81 -1.19 3.75
N ARG A 82 -10.51 -1.00 3.73
CA ARG A 82 -9.87 0.27 4.09
C ARG A 82 -8.97 0.74 2.97
N ALA A 83 -8.89 2.06 2.78
CA ALA A 83 -7.97 2.68 1.85
C ALA A 83 -6.76 3.22 2.61
N ILE A 84 -5.58 3.08 2.03
CA ILE A 84 -4.34 3.58 2.62
C ILE A 84 -3.44 4.13 1.51
N GLY A 85 -2.82 5.28 1.75
CA GLY A 85 -1.94 5.97 0.82
C GLY A 85 -2.35 7.43 0.64
N PRO A 86 -1.72 8.17 -0.27
CA PRO A 86 -0.60 7.79 -1.12
C PRO A 86 0.73 7.68 -0.36
N PHE A 87 1.76 7.15 -1.01
CA PHE A 87 3.07 6.91 -0.40
C PHE A 87 4.14 7.70 -1.14
N LYS A 88 4.94 8.47 -0.40
CA LYS A 88 6.00 9.27 -0.97
C LYS A 88 7.15 8.37 -1.43
N PRO A 89 7.52 8.38 -2.74
CA PRO A 89 8.55 7.47 -3.24
C PRO A 89 9.90 7.58 -2.53
N SER A 90 10.30 8.79 -2.16
CA SER A 90 11.59 8.99 -1.49
C SER A 90 11.67 8.34 -0.11
N ALA A 91 10.52 8.09 0.53
CA ALA A 91 10.47 7.46 1.84
C ALA A 91 10.17 5.97 1.77
N PHE A 92 9.29 5.55 0.88
CA PHE A 92 8.73 4.21 0.90
C PHE A 92 9.27 3.27 -0.17
N ASN A 93 9.79 3.79 -1.29
CA ASN A 93 10.24 2.93 -2.37
C ASN A 93 11.55 2.22 -2.03
N ASN A 94 11.65 0.95 -2.41
CA ASN A 94 12.89 0.20 -2.38
C ASN A 94 13.72 0.53 -3.62
N ALA A 95 14.84 -0.18 -3.82
CA ALA A 95 15.73 0.05 -4.95
C ALA A 95 15.08 -0.21 -6.31
N SER A 96 13.98 -0.95 -6.33
CA SER A 96 13.24 -1.28 -7.56
C SER A 96 12.04 -0.34 -7.80
N GLY A 97 11.89 0.72 -7.01
CA GLY A 97 10.78 1.65 -7.18
C GLY A 97 9.44 1.13 -6.68
N GLN A 98 9.45 0.26 -5.69
CA GLN A 98 8.25 -0.41 -5.18
C GLN A 98 8.10 -0.20 -3.68
N ILE A 99 6.85 -0.06 -3.23
CA ILE A 99 6.55 -0.11 -1.79
C ILE A 99 6.54 -1.55 -1.31
N VAL A 100 6.88 -1.74 -0.04
CA VAL A 100 6.89 -3.06 0.60
C VAL A 100 5.72 -3.16 1.57
N ILE A 101 4.88 -4.16 1.37
CA ILE A 101 3.63 -4.36 2.11
C ILE A 101 3.73 -5.65 2.90
N THR A 102 3.42 -5.59 4.20
CA THR A 102 3.37 -6.78 5.04
C THR A 102 2.03 -6.89 5.74
N TYR A 103 1.66 -8.08 6.13
CA TYR A 103 0.36 -8.39 6.71
C TYR A 103 0.53 -9.05 8.07
N SER A 104 -0.40 -8.76 8.99
CA SER A 104 -0.29 -9.22 10.39
C SER A 104 -0.46 -10.72 10.57
N ASP A 105 -1.09 -11.41 9.62
CA ASP A 105 -1.40 -12.82 9.76
C ASP A 105 -1.43 -13.45 8.38
N SER A 106 -1.88 -14.71 8.33
CA SER A 106 -1.97 -15.42 7.07
C SER A 106 -2.64 -14.58 5.99
N SER A 107 -1.99 -14.49 4.85
CA SER A 107 -2.44 -13.72 3.70
C SER A 107 -3.74 -14.21 3.08
N ALA A 108 -4.22 -15.40 3.47
CA ALA A 108 -5.40 -16.00 2.83
C ALA A 108 -6.66 -15.14 2.96
N ASP A 109 -6.74 -14.32 4.03
CA ASP A 109 -7.94 -13.52 4.31
C ASP A 109 -7.85 -12.11 3.76
N ILE A 110 -6.66 -11.62 3.47
CA ILE A 110 -6.46 -10.24 3.01
C ILE A 110 -6.28 -10.23 1.51
N THR A 111 -7.05 -9.36 0.85
CA THR A 111 -6.87 -9.08 -0.57
C THR A 111 -6.63 -7.59 -0.75
N VAL A 112 -5.86 -7.22 -1.77
CA VAL A 112 -5.43 -5.84 -1.98
C VAL A 112 -5.65 -5.45 -3.43
N ALA A 113 -6.28 -4.30 -3.64
CA ALA A 113 -6.33 -3.64 -4.93
C ALA A 113 -5.38 -2.45 -4.91
N VAL A 114 -4.52 -2.34 -5.91
CA VAL A 114 -3.60 -1.23 -6.05
C VAL A 114 -4.12 -0.32 -7.14
N LEU A 115 -4.47 0.91 -6.76
CA LEU A 115 -5.10 1.87 -7.67
C LEU A 115 -4.19 3.09 -7.83
N SER A 116 -4.13 3.60 -9.04
CA SER A 116 -3.40 4.81 -9.36
C SER A 116 -4.35 5.83 -9.96
N PHE A 117 -4.14 7.10 -9.66
CA PHE A 117 -4.87 8.16 -10.33
C PHE A 117 -3.92 8.96 -11.21
N ASP A 118 -4.43 9.39 -12.33
CA ASP A 118 -3.67 10.22 -13.27
C ASP A 118 -4.00 11.69 -12.99
N LYS A 119 -3.06 12.40 -12.37
CA LYS A 119 -3.25 13.81 -12.02
C LYS A 119 -3.07 14.75 -13.20
N ASP A 120 -2.54 14.24 -14.32
CA ASP A 120 -2.34 14.99 -15.55
C ASP A 120 -3.25 14.43 -16.64
N GLN A 121 -4.52 14.22 -16.32
CA GLN A 121 -5.46 13.64 -17.28
C GLN A 121 -5.49 14.39 -18.59
N THR A 122 -5.26 13.64 -19.67
CA THR A 122 -5.32 14.15 -21.04
C THR A 122 -6.59 13.65 -21.68
N ILE A 123 -7.35 14.53 -22.24
CA ILE A 123 -8.54 14.15 -23.02
C ILE A 123 -8.19 13.80 -24.45
#